data_f62e746964f283e8a8d3003a3e997c24
#
_entry.id   f62e746964f283e8a8d3003a3e997c24
#
_cell.length_a   1.000
_cell.length_b   1.000
_cell.length_c   1.000
_cell.angle_alpha   90.00
_cell.angle_beta   90.00
_cell.angle_gamma   90.00
#
_symmetry.space_group_name_H-M   'P 1'
#
loop_
_entity.id
_entity.type
_entity.pdbx_description
1 polymer ?
#
loop_
_entity_poly.entity_id
_entity_poly.type
_entity_poly.pdbx_seq_one_letter_code
_entity_poly.pdbx_strand_id
1 'polypeptide(L)' 'MAERKPYTTKTRQIILEYLKRQQAVTVSVADIEKYLKDVGIRVNTTTVYRYLDKLCAEHIIIKYPELNSDKAVFQFAG' A
#
# COMPACT_ATOMS: atom_id res chain seq x y z
N MET A 1 -22.04 13.73 -9.07
CA MET A 1 -21.68 13.56 -8.93
C MET A 1 -20.85 13.33 -8.40
N ALA A 2 -20.59 13.24 -8.10
CA ALA A 2 -19.94 13.17 -7.68
C ALA A 2 -19.06 12.69 -7.51
N GLU A 3 -18.55 12.55 -7.64
CA GLU A 3 -17.67 12.05 -7.57
C GLU A 3 -16.76 12.24 -6.99
N ARG A 4 -16.63 12.38 -6.55
CA ARG A 4 -15.81 12.60 -5.86
C ARG A 4 -14.87 11.85 -5.47
N LYS A 5 -14.19 11.54 -5.02
CA LYS A 5 -13.21 10.77 -4.54
C LYS A 5 -12.81 9.60 -5.34
N PRO A 6 -12.93 9.62 -6.67
CA PRO A 6 -12.52 8.48 -7.48
C PRO A 6 -11.04 8.20 -7.32
N TYR A 7 -10.22 9.22 -7.11
CA TYR A 7 -8.79 8.96 -7.00
C TYR A 7 -8.43 8.25 -5.70
N THR A 8 -9.24 8.39 -4.66
CA THR A 8 -9.01 7.68 -3.41
C THR A 8 -9.17 6.18 -3.58
N THR A 9 -10.28 5.78 -4.20
CA THR A 9 -10.53 4.37 -4.47
C THR A 9 -9.49 3.81 -5.41
N LYS A 10 -9.12 4.60 -6.40
CA LYS A 10 -8.14 4.17 -7.38
C LYS A 10 -6.78 3.97 -6.74
N THR A 11 -6.40 4.86 -5.83
CA THR A 11 -5.11 4.73 -5.15
C THR A 11 -5.05 3.45 -4.34
N ARG A 12 -6.12 3.14 -3.61
CA ARG A 12 -6.18 1.92 -2.83
C ARG A 12 -6.03 0.70 -3.74
N GLN A 13 -6.71 0.71 -4.86
CA GLN A 13 -6.64 -0.41 -5.79
C GLN A 13 -5.27 -0.55 -6.41
N ILE A 14 -4.62 0.56 -6.73
CA ILE A 14 -3.28 0.53 -7.29
C ILE A 14 -2.30 -0.07 -6.30
N ILE A 15 -2.39 0.32 -5.03
CA ILE A 15 -1.54 -0.24 -4.00
C ILE A 15 -1.77 -1.74 -3.88
N LEU A 16 -3.02 -2.15 -3.87
CA LEU A 16 -3.36 -3.55 -3.74
C LEU A 16 -2.83 -4.36 -4.93
N GLU A 17 -2.97 -3.83 -6.14
CA GLU A 17 -2.48 -4.52 -7.32
C GLU A 17 -0.97 -4.63 -7.31
N TYR A 18 -0.29 -3.61 -6.84
CA TYR A 18 1.16 -3.67 -6.72
C TYR A 18 1.57 -4.78 -5.75
N LEU A 19 0.89 -4.86 -4.61
CA LEU A 19 1.18 -5.90 -3.64
C LEU A 19 0.89 -7.30 -4.20
N LYS A 20 -0.16 -7.44 -5.00
CA LYS A 20 -0.45 -8.71 -5.64
C LYS A 20 0.66 -9.14 -6.57
N ARG A 21 1.22 -8.21 -7.32
CA ARG A 21 2.32 -8.51 -8.22
C ARG A 21 3.56 -8.96 -7.47
N GLN A 22 3.73 -8.43 -6.26
CA GLN A 22 4.89 -8.72 -5.45
C GLN A 22 4.61 -9.75 -4.38
N GLN A 23 3.61 -10.60 -4.58
CA GLN A 23 3.17 -11.49 -3.52
C GLN A 23 4.25 -12.45 -3.03
N ALA A 24 5.28 -12.66 -3.80
CA ALA A 24 6.37 -13.54 -3.41
C ALA A 24 7.38 -12.89 -2.48
N VAL A 25 7.30 -11.56 -2.31
CA VAL A 25 8.26 -10.82 -1.50
C VAL A 25 7.54 -9.81 -0.65
N THR A 26 8.22 -9.33 0.39
CA THR A 26 7.67 -8.26 1.20
C THR A 26 7.98 -6.91 0.55
N VAL A 27 7.13 -5.94 0.82
CA VAL A 27 7.22 -4.62 0.23
C VAL A 27 7.20 -3.58 1.34
N SER A 28 8.10 -2.61 1.28
CA SER A 28 8.15 -1.55 2.28
C SER A 28 7.25 -0.39 1.85
N VAL A 29 6.97 0.51 2.80
CA VAL A 29 6.21 1.72 2.49
C VAL A 29 6.95 2.55 1.45
N ALA A 30 8.28 2.61 1.55
CA ALA A 30 9.07 3.38 0.59
C ALA A 30 8.89 2.83 -0.83
N ASP A 31 8.83 1.51 -0.96
CA ASP A 31 8.61 0.89 -2.26
C ASP A 31 7.25 1.27 -2.83
N ILE A 32 6.24 1.28 -1.97
CA ILE A 32 4.89 1.64 -2.40
C ILE A 32 4.84 3.11 -2.81
N GLU A 33 5.46 3.98 -2.03
CA GLU A 33 5.49 5.40 -2.37
C GLU A 33 6.19 5.64 -3.70
N LYS A 34 7.28 4.94 -3.93
CA LYS A 34 8.00 5.07 -5.19
C LYS A 34 7.12 4.63 -6.36
N TYR A 35 6.43 3.52 -6.19
CA TYR A 35 5.55 3.02 -7.23
C TYR A 35 4.43 4.02 -7.54
N LEU A 36 3.82 4.58 -6.49
CA LEU A 36 2.75 5.56 -6.69
C LEU A 36 3.28 6.78 -7.43
N LYS A 37 4.47 7.22 -7.08
CA LYS A 37 5.07 8.35 -7.75
C LYS A 37 5.32 8.05 -9.22
N ASP A 38 5.77 6.83 -9.51
CA ASP A 38 6.05 6.42 -10.88
C ASP A 38 4.79 6.41 -11.74
N VAL A 39 3.65 6.08 -11.15
CA VAL A 39 2.39 6.08 -11.91
C VAL A 39 1.66 7.41 -11.81
N GLY A 40 2.31 8.42 -11.24
CA GLY A 40 1.76 9.77 -11.25
C GLY A 40 0.77 10.08 -10.15
N ILE A 41 0.77 9.30 -9.07
CA ILE A 41 -0.15 9.52 -7.96
C ILE A 41 0.59 10.17 -6.80
N ARG A 42 0.04 11.27 -6.32
CA ARG A 42 0.61 11.98 -5.19
C ARG A 42 -0.23 11.75 -3.95
N VAL A 43 0.37 11.11 -2.97
CA VAL A 43 -0.24 10.96 -1.66
C VAL A 43 0.87 11.13 -0.64
N ASN A 44 0.52 11.57 0.56
CA ASN A 44 1.53 11.67 1.60
C ASN A 44 1.68 10.33 2.31
N THR A 45 2.74 10.21 3.09
CA THR A 45 3.06 8.97 3.77
C THR A 45 1.94 8.53 4.70
N THR A 46 1.32 9.49 5.40
CA THR A 46 0.23 9.17 6.30
C THR A 46 -0.92 8.47 5.57
N THR A 47 -1.24 8.95 4.37
CA THR A 47 -2.30 8.35 3.58
C THR A 47 -1.95 6.93 3.18
N VAL A 48 -0.69 6.69 2.81
CA VAL A 48 -0.25 5.34 2.45
C VAL A 48 -0.42 4.41 3.64
N TYR A 49 0.02 4.85 4.83
CA TYR A 49 -0.13 4.03 6.03
C TYR A 49 -1.59 3.71 6.32
N ARG A 50 -2.48 4.67 6.11
CA ARG A 50 -3.91 4.43 6.34
C ARG A 50 -4.45 3.36 5.43
N TYR A 51 -4.07 3.39 4.16
CA TYR A 51 -4.50 2.35 3.22
C TYR A 51 -3.95 1.00 3.64
N LEU A 52 -2.68 0.95 4.03
CA LEU A 52 -2.06 -0.30 4.43
C LEU A 52 -2.70 -0.85 5.69
N ASP A 53 -2.98 0.02 6.67
CA ASP A 53 -3.63 -0.41 7.90
C ASP A 53 -5.00 -1.00 7.60
N LYS A 54 -5.74 -0.39 6.71
CA LYS A 54 -7.05 -0.87 6.35
C LYS A 54 -6.98 -2.22 5.65
N LEU A 55 -6.03 -2.36 4.75
CA LEU A 55 -5.85 -3.64 4.07
C LEU A 55 -5.43 -4.73 5.06
N CYS A 56 -4.61 -4.39 6.04
CA CYS A 56 -4.25 -5.34 7.09
C CYS A 56 -5.47 -5.73 7.92
N ALA A 57 -6.30 -4.76 8.26
CA ALA A 57 -7.50 -5.03 9.05
C ALA A 57 -8.47 -5.93 8.29
N GLU A 58 -8.45 -5.87 6.97
CA GLU A 58 -9.30 -6.71 6.14
C GLU A 58 -8.64 -8.05 5.81
N HIS A 59 -7.47 -8.30 6.37
CA HIS A 59 -6.72 -9.54 6.15
C HIS A 59 -6.31 -9.75 4.69
N ILE A 60 -6.21 -8.68 3.94
CA ILE A 60 -5.80 -8.75 2.54
C ILE A 60 -4.28 -8.80 2.45
N ILE A 61 -3.60 -8.09 3.34
CA ILE A 61 -2.15 -8.11 3.41
C ILE A 61 -1.70 -8.41 4.83
N ILE A 62 -0.45 -8.83 4.96
CA ILE A 62 0.14 -9.15 6.26
C ILE A 62 1.26 -8.17 6.52
N LYS A 63 1.34 -7.68 7.74
CA LYS A 63 2.36 -6.75 8.17
C LYS A 63 3.45 -7.51 8.92
N TYR A 64 4.69 -7.32 8.52
CA TYR A 64 5.83 -7.91 9.20
C TYR A 64 6.75 -6.81 9.71
N PRO A 65 7.27 -6.95 10.91
CA PRO A 65 8.29 -6.00 11.36
C PRO A 65 9.59 -6.27 10.62
N GLU A 66 10.28 -5.19 10.27
CA GLU A 66 11.57 -5.33 9.60
C GLU A 66 12.66 -5.41 10.65
N LEU A 67 13.56 -6.37 10.48
CA LEU A 67 14.68 -6.52 11.41
C LEU A 67 15.57 -5.29 11.34
N ASN A 68 16.06 -4.85 12.48
CA ASN A 68 16.99 -3.72 12.53
C ASN A 68 16.39 -2.40 12.10
N SER A 69 15.06 -2.29 12.15
CA SER A 69 14.40 -1.07 11.73
C SER A 69 13.07 -0.91 12.45
N ASP A 70 12.65 0.33 12.63
CA ASP A 70 11.32 0.60 13.20
C ASP A 70 10.24 0.49 12.15
N LYS A 71 10.62 0.23 10.92
CA LYS A 71 9.68 0.18 9.81
C LYS A 71 9.09 -1.21 9.68
N ALA A 72 8.00 -1.29 8.97
CA ALA A 72 7.36 -2.57 8.70
C ALA A 72 7.36 -2.82 7.19
N VAL A 73 7.22 -4.07 6.82
CA VAL A 73 7.06 -4.44 5.43
C VAL A 73 5.76 -5.22 5.31
N PHE A 74 5.23 -5.30 4.12
CA PHE A 74 3.92 -5.86 3.89
C PHE A 74 3.98 -6.88 2.77
N GLN A 75 3.09 -7.86 2.82
CA GLN A 75 3.02 -8.89 1.79
C GLN A 75 1.56 -9.25 1.55
N PHE A 76 1.22 -9.47 0.30
CA PHE A 76 -0.13 -9.88 -0.06
C PHE A 76 -0.41 -11.26 0.52
N ALA A 77 -1.55 -11.39 1.19
CA ALA A 77 -1.88 -12.62 1.90
C ALA A 77 -2.67 -13.60 1.05
N GLY A 78 -3.29 -13.12 0.00
CA GLY A 78 -4.12 -13.94 -0.85
C GLY A 78 -3.32 -14.84 -1.72
#